data_2483bccbfb0649bf663fbbafc644fbd9
#
_entry.id   2483bccbfb0649bf663fbbafc644fbd9
#
_cell.length_a   1.000
_cell.length_b   1.000
_cell.length_c   1.000
_cell.angle_alpha   90.00
_cell.angle_beta   90.00
_cell.angle_gamma   90.00
#
_symmetry.space_group_name_H-M   'P 1'
#
loop_
_entity.id
_entity.type
_entity.pdbx_description
1 polymer ?
#
loop_
_entity_poly.entity_id
_entity_poly.type
_entity_poly.pdbx_seq_one_letter_code
_entity_poly.pdbx_strand_id
1 'polypeptide(L)'
;MACRVATSFAAVIMGVSCIAADASATCTSKAKKDIIVVLDVGHTDKDSGQISARGVKEYDLNMKLAQRVLEELVNSGFISTQMVVTSGSNTHESRLRRSKRANDLGADLFISVHHDGVPNETLMPWQYNGKTHLYLDKFEGFSLWVSQKNNKYEESLSFAAALADRLMASGLKFTTHHDELTNTEPVSGICTGR
;
A
#
# COMPACT_ATOMS: atom_id res chain seq x y z
N MET A 1 -30.89 -5.91 -4.26
CA MET A 1 -29.89 -4.87 -4.61
C MET A 1 -28.61 -5.18 -3.86
N ALA A 2 -27.61 -5.71 -4.54
CA ALA A 2 -26.31 -6.02 -3.93
C ALA A 2 -25.55 -4.71 -3.74
N CYS A 3 -25.45 -4.23 -2.50
CA CYS A 3 -24.63 -3.08 -2.15
C CYS A 3 -23.15 -3.47 -2.33
N ARG A 4 -22.55 -3.05 -3.42
CA ARG A 4 -21.10 -3.21 -3.63
C ARG A 4 -20.40 -2.27 -2.68
N VAL A 5 -19.57 -2.82 -1.82
CA VAL A 5 -18.68 -2.05 -0.95
C VAL A 5 -17.49 -1.65 -1.78
N ALA A 6 -17.36 -0.35 -2.07
CA ALA A 6 -16.13 0.19 -2.61
C ALA A 6 -15.04 0.07 -1.54
N THR A 7 -14.14 -0.87 -1.72
CA THR A 7 -12.89 -0.96 -0.97
C THR A 7 -11.80 -0.40 -1.88
N SER A 8 -11.43 0.85 -1.66
CA SER A 8 -10.24 1.42 -2.31
C SER A 8 -9.00 0.84 -1.64
N PHE A 9 -8.11 0.28 -2.43
CA PHE A 9 -6.82 -0.23 -1.95
C PHE A 9 -5.74 0.72 -2.45
N ALA A 10 -5.03 1.34 -1.55
CA ALA A 10 -3.82 2.10 -1.87
C ALA A 10 -2.61 1.37 -1.28
N ALA A 11 -1.64 1.05 -2.09
CA ALA A 11 -0.36 0.51 -1.64
C ALA A 11 0.74 1.54 -1.95
N VAL A 12 1.47 1.95 -0.93
CA VAL A 12 2.67 2.78 -1.09
C VAL A 12 3.88 1.87 -1.09
N ILE A 13 4.60 1.86 -2.19
CA ILE A 13 5.80 1.04 -2.35
C ILE A 13 7.03 1.95 -2.24
N MET A 14 7.87 1.71 -1.25
CA MET A 14 9.15 2.38 -1.09
C MET A 14 10.30 1.37 -1.19
N GLY A 15 11.05 1.50 -2.21
CA GLY A 15 12.46 1.24 -2.39
C GLY A 15 13.08 -0.14 -2.16
N VAL A 16 13.56 -0.69 -3.25
CA VAL A 16 14.50 -1.81 -3.28
C VAL A 16 15.93 -1.27 -3.27
N SER A 17 16.77 -1.70 -2.33
CA SER A 17 18.21 -1.42 -2.35
C SER A 17 18.96 -2.56 -3.05
N CYS A 18 19.44 -2.35 -4.27
CA CYS A 18 20.51 -3.16 -4.84
C CYS A 18 21.86 -2.51 -4.56
N ILE A 19 22.78 -3.25 -4.00
CA ILE A 19 24.19 -2.83 -3.84
C ILE A 19 24.82 -2.91 -5.22
N ALA A 20 25.39 -1.80 -5.69
CA ALA A 20 26.18 -1.76 -6.92
C ALA A 20 27.48 -2.52 -6.69
N ALA A 21 27.69 -3.60 -7.40
CA ALA A 21 28.98 -4.25 -7.59
C ALA A 21 29.30 -4.30 -9.07
N ASP A 22 30.58 -4.17 -9.38
CA ASP A 22 31.21 -3.96 -10.67
C ASP A 22 30.68 -4.79 -11.85
N ALA A 23 30.84 -4.20 -13.04
CA ALA A 23 30.40 -4.67 -14.35
C ALA A 23 31.08 -6.00 -14.78
N SER A 24 30.61 -7.08 -14.21
CA SER A 24 30.72 -8.47 -14.68
C SER A 24 29.78 -9.39 -13.88
N ALA A 25 28.67 -8.84 -13.38
CA ALA A 25 27.74 -9.56 -12.55
C ALA A 25 26.87 -10.49 -13.39
N THR A 26 27.15 -11.79 -13.33
CA THR A 26 26.10 -12.79 -13.41
C THR A 26 24.99 -12.36 -12.44
N CYS A 27 23.81 -12.02 -12.95
CA CYS A 27 22.67 -11.65 -12.15
C CYS A 27 22.25 -12.89 -11.31
N THR A 28 22.90 -13.08 -10.16
CA THR A 28 22.49 -14.10 -9.19
C THR A 28 21.25 -13.57 -8.51
N SER A 29 20.08 -14.02 -8.99
CA SER A 29 18.83 -13.71 -8.33
C SER A 29 18.87 -14.27 -6.91
N LYS A 30 18.59 -13.42 -5.92
CA LYS A 30 18.41 -13.81 -4.52
C LYS A 30 17.37 -14.93 -4.45
N ALA A 31 17.63 -15.98 -3.68
CA ALA A 31 16.61 -16.99 -3.45
C ALA A 31 15.42 -16.37 -2.68
N LYS A 32 14.19 -16.84 -2.92
CA LYS A 32 12.99 -16.30 -2.28
C LYS A 32 13.11 -16.19 -0.76
N LYS A 33 13.71 -17.19 -0.12
CA LYS A 33 13.93 -17.25 1.33
C LYS A 33 14.86 -16.15 1.87
N ASP A 34 15.73 -15.61 1.03
CA ASP A 34 16.72 -14.61 1.37
C ASP A 34 16.25 -13.18 1.04
N ILE A 35 15.12 -13.07 0.34
CA ILE A 35 14.48 -11.77 0.04
C ILE A 35 13.73 -11.29 1.28
N ILE A 36 14.11 -10.13 1.79
CA ILE A 36 13.49 -9.50 2.94
C ILE A 36 12.38 -8.57 2.45
N VAL A 37 11.13 -8.99 2.66
CA VAL A 37 9.96 -8.15 2.39
C VAL A 37 9.47 -7.56 3.70
N VAL A 38 9.26 -6.26 3.74
CA VAL A 38 8.67 -5.58 4.90
C VAL A 38 7.32 -5.01 4.52
N LEU A 39 6.28 -5.48 5.21
CA LEU A 39 4.91 -5.00 5.09
C LEU A 39 4.63 -3.99 6.20
N ASP A 40 4.33 -2.76 5.85
CA ASP A 40 3.93 -1.71 6.78
C ASP A 40 2.41 -1.62 6.85
N VAL A 41 1.87 -1.66 8.06
CA VAL A 41 0.44 -1.45 8.30
C VAL A 41 0.19 0.05 8.43
N GLY A 42 -0.48 0.64 7.45
CA GLY A 42 -0.84 2.05 7.46
C GLY A 42 -1.66 2.44 8.69
N HIS A 43 -1.47 3.66 9.16
CA HIS A 43 -2.09 4.19 10.39
C HIS A 43 -1.62 3.53 11.70
N THR A 44 -2.35 3.72 12.77
CA THR A 44 -2.04 3.21 14.10
C THR A 44 -3.32 2.87 14.86
N ASP A 45 -3.19 2.21 15.99
CA ASP A 45 -4.31 1.91 16.91
C ASP A 45 -4.98 3.17 17.47
N LYS A 46 -4.23 4.29 17.58
CA LYS A 46 -4.72 5.59 18.13
C LYS A 46 -5.15 6.58 17.05
N ASP A 47 -4.61 6.45 15.86
CA ASP A 47 -4.96 7.26 14.69
C ASP A 47 -5.27 6.31 13.54
N SER A 48 -6.51 5.85 13.51
CA SER A 48 -6.93 4.69 12.72
C SER A 48 -7.21 4.98 11.25
N GLY A 49 -6.98 6.21 10.78
CA GLY A 49 -7.30 6.60 9.41
C GLY A 49 -8.80 6.77 9.18
N GLN A 50 -9.25 6.50 7.99
CA GLN A 50 -10.64 6.63 7.57
C GLN A 50 -11.55 5.56 8.19
N ILE A 51 -12.85 5.84 8.19
CA ILE A 51 -13.88 4.88 8.60
C ILE A 51 -14.63 4.41 7.36
N SER A 52 -14.65 3.12 7.13
CA SER A 52 -15.33 2.54 5.97
C SER A 52 -16.85 2.76 6.03
N ALA A 53 -17.50 2.61 4.89
CA ALA A 53 -18.97 2.67 4.78
C ALA A 53 -19.73 1.72 5.73
N ARG A 54 -19.06 0.72 6.30
CA ARG A 54 -19.60 -0.22 7.30
C ARG A 54 -19.14 0.04 8.72
N GLY A 55 -18.45 1.17 8.97
CA GLY A 55 -17.99 1.56 10.29
C GLY A 55 -16.71 0.84 10.74
N VAL A 56 -15.97 0.20 9.82
CA VAL A 56 -14.70 -0.44 10.13
C VAL A 56 -13.57 0.57 9.94
N LYS A 57 -12.64 0.62 10.87
CA LYS A 57 -11.46 1.49 10.80
C LYS A 57 -10.52 1.06 9.68
N GLU A 58 -9.91 2.02 9.00
CA GLU A 58 -8.89 1.77 7.98
C GLU A 58 -7.73 0.92 8.53
N TYR A 59 -7.22 1.25 9.71
CA TYR A 59 -6.18 0.47 10.40
C TYR A 59 -6.52 -1.02 10.53
N ASP A 60 -7.77 -1.35 10.88
CA ASP A 60 -8.20 -2.74 11.04
C ASP A 60 -8.23 -3.48 9.69
N LEU A 61 -8.61 -2.77 8.63
CA LEU A 61 -8.59 -3.30 7.26
C LEU A 61 -7.15 -3.49 6.77
N ASN A 62 -6.28 -2.50 7.01
CA ASN A 62 -4.86 -2.55 6.67
C ASN A 62 -4.17 -3.73 7.38
N MET A 63 -4.43 -3.90 8.67
CA MET A 63 -3.91 -5.02 9.47
C MET A 63 -4.33 -6.37 8.88
N LYS A 64 -5.62 -6.52 8.59
CA LYS A 64 -6.16 -7.77 8.03
C LYS A 64 -5.56 -8.09 6.66
N LEU A 65 -5.40 -7.09 5.80
CA LEU A 65 -4.79 -7.29 4.48
C LEU A 65 -3.29 -7.62 4.61
N ALA A 66 -2.55 -6.87 5.42
CA ALA A 66 -1.12 -7.11 5.62
C ALA A 66 -0.84 -8.51 6.20
N GLN A 67 -1.66 -8.97 7.15
CA GLN A 67 -1.58 -10.33 7.69
C GLN A 67 -1.80 -11.39 6.60
N ARG A 68 -2.81 -11.19 5.75
CA ARG A 68 -3.09 -12.11 4.64
C ARG A 68 -1.96 -12.14 3.61
N VAL A 69 -1.41 -10.98 3.28
CA VAL A 69 -0.25 -10.88 2.36
C VAL A 69 0.99 -11.55 2.97
N LEU A 70 1.24 -11.35 4.28
CA LEU A 70 2.32 -12.03 4.99
C LEU A 70 2.19 -13.55 4.87
N GLU A 71 1.02 -14.10 5.19
CA GLU A 71 0.75 -15.55 5.09
C GLU A 71 1.03 -16.09 3.69
N GLU A 72 0.53 -15.43 2.65
CA GLU A 72 0.70 -15.85 1.26
C GLU A 72 2.17 -15.76 0.80
N LEU A 73 2.90 -14.72 1.20
CA LEU A 73 4.31 -14.57 0.90
C LEU A 73 5.14 -15.68 1.56
N VAL A 74 4.92 -15.93 2.86
CA VAL A 74 5.61 -17.00 3.59
C VAL A 74 5.31 -18.36 2.97
N ASN A 75 4.05 -18.66 2.67
CA ASN A 75 3.65 -19.91 2.00
C ASN A 75 4.25 -20.05 0.61
N SER A 76 4.52 -18.93 -0.07
CA SER A 76 5.17 -18.89 -1.39
C SER A 76 6.70 -18.98 -1.33
N GLY A 77 7.28 -19.10 -0.13
CA GLY A 77 8.72 -19.28 0.10
C GLY A 77 9.49 -17.99 0.44
N PHE A 78 8.81 -16.84 0.59
CA PHE A 78 9.42 -15.59 1.08
C PHE A 78 9.39 -15.55 2.61
N ILE A 79 10.09 -16.49 3.23
CA ILE A 79 10.04 -16.73 4.68
C ILE A 79 10.67 -15.60 5.51
N SER A 80 11.46 -14.71 4.90
CA SER A 80 12.04 -13.53 5.54
C SER A 80 11.11 -12.31 5.50
N THR A 81 9.81 -12.51 5.19
CA THR A 81 8.81 -11.44 5.22
C THR A 81 8.49 -11.05 6.65
N GLN A 82 8.48 -9.75 6.93
CA GLN A 82 8.19 -9.17 8.24
C GLN A 82 7.09 -8.12 8.13
N MET A 83 6.36 -7.91 9.22
CA MET A 83 5.34 -6.88 9.32
C MET A 83 5.77 -5.80 10.32
N VAL A 84 5.62 -4.53 9.93
CA VAL A 84 5.85 -3.37 10.79
C VAL A 84 4.50 -2.80 11.19
N VAL A 85 4.25 -2.76 12.50
CA VAL A 85 3.06 -2.19 13.11
C VAL A 85 3.50 -1.04 14.01
N THR A 86 2.87 0.11 13.84
CA THR A 86 3.15 1.30 14.66
C THR A 86 1.96 1.57 15.57
N SER A 87 2.24 1.89 16.84
CA SER A 87 1.23 2.35 17.80
C SER A 87 1.43 3.81 18.15
N GLY A 88 0.39 4.42 18.74
CA GLY A 88 0.41 5.83 19.14
C GLY A 88 -0.02 6.78 18.02
N SER A 89 0.40 8.05 18.09
CA SER A 89 -0.01 9.08 17.11
C SER A 89 0.67 8.87 15.77
N ASN A 90 -0.07 9.06 14.68
CA ASN A 90 0.42 8.95 13.30
C ASN A 90 1.08 10.26 12.84
N THR A 91 2.19 10.61 13.45
CA THR A 91 2.95 11.83 13.14
C THR A 91 3.89 11.63 11.95
N HIS A 92 4.41 12.74 11.40
CA HIS A 92 5.47 12.66 10.38
C HIS A 92 6.66 11.83 10.87
N GLU A 93 7.09 12.01 12.11
CA GLU A 93 8.19 11.26 12.71
C GLU A 93 7.87 9.75 12.82
N SER A 94 6.65 9.39 13.20
CA SER A 94 6.25 7.97 13.26
C SER A 94 6.27 7.31 11.89
N ARG A 95 5.90 8.03 10.82
CA ARG A 95 6.00 7.56 9.43
C ARG A 95 7.45 7.35 9.00
N LEU A 96 8.36 8.30 9.33
CA LEU A 96 9.79 8.14 9.06
C LEU A 96 10.40 6.93 9.78
N ARG A 97 9.95 6.64 11.01
CA ARG A 97 10.41 5.45 11.75
C ARG A 97 10.04 4.14 11.06
N ARG A 98 8.91 4.08 10.33
CA ARG A 98 8.50 2.87 9.59
C ARG A 98 9.47 2.56 8.45
N SER A 99 9.76 3.54 7.60
CA SER A 99 10.74 3.38 6.52
C SER A 99 12.16 3.15 7.06
N LYS A 100 12.56 3.86 8.14
CA LYS A 100 13.83 3.59 8.82
C LYS A 100 13.90 2.14 9.32
N ARG A 101 12.84 1.61 9.93
CA ARG A 101 12.80 0.22 10.40
C ARG A 101 13.01 -0.77 9.26
N ALA A 102 12.39 -0.53 8.10
CA ALA A 102 12.61 -1.36 6.91
C ALA A 102 14.08 -1.31 6.45
N ASN A 103 14.69 -0.12 6.43
CA ASN A 103 16.11 0.05 6.10
C ASN A 103 17.02 -0.67 7.10
N ASP A 104 16.75 -0.53 8.40
CA ASP A 104 17.53 -1.20 9.46
C ASP A 104 17.46 -2.73 9.36
N LEU A 105 16.37 -3.27 8.83
CA LEU A 105 16.19 -4.68 8.53
C LEU A 105 16.86 -5.13 7.23
N GLY A 106 17.38 -4.21 6.44
CA GLY A 106 17.95 -4.50 5.12
C GLY A 106 16.91 -4.96 4.11
N ALA A 107 15.70 -4.39 4.15
CA ALA A 107 14.60 -4.78 3.29
C ALA A 107 14.96 -4.66 1.80
N ASP A 108 14.70 -5.71 1.05
CA ASP A 108 14.76 -5.69 -0.42
C ASP A 108 13.50 -5.03 -0.99
N LEU A 109 12.36 -5.16 -0.29
CA LEU A 109 11.08 -4.57 -0.67
C LEU A 109 10.33 -4.07 0.57
N PHE A 110 9.84 -2.83 0.50
CA PHE A 110 8.96 -2.23 1.51
C PHE A 110 7.62 -1.88 0.87
N ILE A 111 6.53 -2.39 1.45
CA ILE A 111 5.16 -2.15 0.98
C ILE A 111 4.34 -1.62 2.15
N SER A 112 3.78 -0.41 2.01
CA SER A 112 2.81 0.12 2.96
C SER A 112 1.39 -0.10 2.43
N VAL A 113 0.51 -0.59 3.30
CA VAL A 113 -0.87 -0.97 2.97
C VAL A 113 -1.83 0.05 3.57
N HIS A 114 -2.69 0.59 2.73
CA HIS A 114 -3.73 1.54 3.09
C HIS A 114 -5.08 1.21 2.45
N HIS A 115 -6.17 1.70 3.05
CA HIS A 115 -7.51 1.74 2.50
C HIS A 115 -7.99 3.19 2.54
N ASP A 116 -7.60 3.96 1.52
CA ASP A 116 -7.87 5.38 1.47
C ASP A 116 -9.36 5.73 1.48
N GLY A 117 -9.62 6.95 1.91
CA GLY A 117 -10.94 7.58 1.85
C GLY A 117 -10.91 8.83 1.00
N VAL A 118 -12.05 9.47 0.92
CA VAL A 118 -12.27 10.74 0.22
C VAL A 118 -12.60 11.83 1.24
N PRO A 119 -12.51 13.12 0.87
CA PRO A 119 -12.93 14.22 1.74
C PRO A 119 -14.38 14.01 2.23
N ASN A 120 -14.62 14.27 3.52
CA ASN A 120 -15.92 14.00 4.17
C ASN A 120 -17.09 14.72 3.51
N GLU A 121 -16.85 15.90 2.93
CA GLU A 121 -17.84 16.70 2.23
C GLU A 121 -18.40 16.06 0.96
N THR A 122 -17.73 15.03 0.44
CA THR A 122 -18.17 14.28 -0.74
C THR A 122 -18.99 13.05 -0.39
N LEU A 123 -19.03 12.70 0.89
CA LEU A 123 -19.69 11.48 1.37
C LEU A 123 -21.18 11.66 1.50
N MET A 124 -21.95 10.60 1.26
CA MET A 124 -23.40 10.53 1.42
C MET A 124 -23.77 9.63 2.58
N PRO A 125 -24.85 9.97 3.35
CA PRO A 125 -25.30 9.13 4.44
C PRO A 125 -26.05 7.89 3.95
N TRP A 126 -25.90 6.77 4.65
CA TRP A 126 -26.69 5.56 4.47
C TRP A 126 -26.87 4.82 5.78
N GLN A 127 -27.86 3.92 5.82
CA GLN A 127 -28.18 3.14 7.01
C GLN A 127 -27.54 1.75 6.92
N TYR A 128 -26.76 1.38 7.94
CA TYR A 128 -26.17 0.06 8.06
C TYR A 128 -26.18 -0.39 9.52
N ASN A 129 -26.76 -1.57 9.79
CA ASN A 129 -26.91 -2.14 11.14
C ASN A 129 -27.54 -1.15 12.15
N GLY A 130 -28.57 -0.40 11.73
CA GLY A 130 -29.28 0.55 12.59
C GLY A 130 -28.53 1.84 12.92
N LYS A 131 -27.41 2.10 12.24
CA LYS A 131 -26.61 3.32 12.40
C LYS A 131 -26.45 4.05 11.07
N THR A 132 -26.36 5.36 11.16
CA THR A 132 -26.00 6.19 9.99
C THR A 132 -24.49 6.14 9.80
N HIS A 133 -24.07 5.75 8.62
CA HIS A 133 -22.69 5.77 8.14
C HIS A 133 -22.57 6.68 6.92
N LEU A 134 -21.34 6.95 6.48
CA LEU A 134 -21.06 7.72 5.29
C LEU A 134 -20.45 6.80 4.23
N TYR A 135 -20.75 7.05 2.95
CA TYR A 135 -20.22 6.28 1.84
C TYR A 135 -20.06 7.14 0.57
N LEU A 136 -19.26 6.63 -0.36
CA LEU A 136 -19.20 7.12 -1.73
C LEU A 136 -18.89 5.92 -2.66
N ASP A 137 -19.69 5.76 -3.72
CA ASP A 137 -19.52 4.68 -4.71
C ASP A 137 -18.79 5.17 -5.99
N LYS A 138 -18.45 6.46 -6.06
CA LYS A 138 -17.85 7.07 -7.26
C LYS A 138 -16.46 6.51 -7.55
N PHE A 139 -15.67 6.29 -6.49
CA PHE A 139 -14.29 5.85 -6.60
C PHE A 139 -14.12 4.43 -6.05
N GLU A 140 -13.86 3.50 -6.94
CA GLU A 140 -13.54 2.12 -6.58
C GLU A 140 -12.24 1.70 -7.27
N GLY A 141 -11.48 0.81 -6.64
CA GLY A 141 -10.28 0.27 -7.26
C GLY A 141 -9.05 0.41 -6.38
N PHE A 142 -7.88 0.35 -6.99
CA PHE A 142 -6.59 0.49 -6.30
C PHE A 142 -5.78 1.64 -6.88
N SER A 143 -4.85 2.15 -6.08
CA SER A 143 -3.77 3.04 -6.51
C SER A 143 -2.44 2.51 -6.00
N LEU A 144 -1.36 2.79 -6.72
CA LEU A 144 0.00 2.48 -6.32
C LEU A 144 0.80 3.78 -6.24
N TRP A 145 1.58 3.92 -5.17
CA TRP A 145 2.36 5.13 -4.93
C TRP A 145 3.84 4.80 -4.84
N VAL A 146 4.64 5.52 -5.61
CA VAL A 146 6.10 5.41 -5.60
C VAL A 146 6.72 6.77 -5.29
N SER A 147 7.60 6.84 -4.30
CA SER A 147 8.27 8.08 -3.93
C SER A 147 9.42 8.40 -4.87
N GLN A 148 9.40 9.58 -5.48
CA GLN A 148 10.51 10.12 -6.27
C GLN A 148 11.77 10.40 -5.43
N LYS A 149 11.63 10.48 -4.10
CA LYS A 149 12.77 10.64 -3.17
C LYS A 149 13.49 9.32 -2.89
N ASN A 150 12.95 8.21 -3.39
CA ASN A 150 13.58 6.93 -3.25
C ASN A 150 14.80 6.85 -4.19
N ASN A 151 15.95 6.50 -3.63
CA ASN A 151 17.18 6.30 -4.43
C ASN A 151 17.12 5.10 -5.38
N LYS A 152 16.11 4.22 -5.22
CA LYS A 152 15.75 3.08 -6.06
C LYS A 152 14.40 3.30 -6.76
N TYR A 153 14.21 4.53 -7.25
CA TYR A 153 12.94 4.94 -7.85
C TYR A 153 12.55 4.06 -9.05
N GLU A 154 13.48 3.81 -9.97
CA GLU A 154 13.21 3.04 -11.21
C GLU A 154 12.85 1.57 -10.91
N GLU A 155 13.54 0.96 -9.95
CA GLU A 155 13.24 -0.41 -9.52
C GLU A 155 11.87 -0.48 -8.81
N SER A 156 11.54 0.53 -8.00
CA SER A 156 10.24 0.65 -7.34
C SER A 156 9.12 0.86 -8.35
N LEU A 157 9.36 1.68 -9.38
CA LEU A 157 8.41 1.92 -10.46
C LEU A 157 8.17 0.62 -11.27
N SER A 158 9.25 -0.10 -11.60
CA SER A 158 9.15 -1.39 -12.30
C SER A 158 8.37 -2.43 -11.50
N PHE A 159 8.59 -2.49 -10.18
CA PHE A 159 7.82 -3.38 -9.31
C PHE A 159 6.35 -2.95 -9.25
N ALA A 160 6.07 -1.64 -9.12
CA ALA A 160 4.70 -1.13 -9.09
C ALA A 160 3.96 -1.44 -10.40
N ALA A 161 4.63 -1.29 -11.56
CA ALA A 161 4.05 -1.64 -12.85
C ALA A 161 3.69 -3.14 -12.94
N ALA A 162 4.61 -4.01 -12.54
CA ALA A 162 4.36 -5.44 -12.53
C ALA A 162 3.21 -5.84 -11.57
N LEU A 163 3.12 -5.19 -10.41
CA LEU A 163 2.02 -5.39 -9.47
C LEU A 163 0.69 -4.89 -10.05
N ALA A 164 0.69 -3.71 -10.68
CA ALA A 164 -0.48 -3.14 -11.34
C ALA A 164 -1.05 -4.10 -12.38
N ASP A 165 -0.19 -4.62 -13.26
CA ASP A 165 -0.59 -5.59 -14.30
C ASP A 165 -1.25 -6.83 -13.70
N ARG A 166 -0.72 -7.34 -12.58
CA ARG A 166 -1.29 -8.51 -11.89
C ARG A 166 -2.64 -8.22 -11.24
N LEU A 167 -2.77 -7.04 -10.61
CA LEU A 167 -4.03 -6.61 -10.01
C LEU A 167 -5.12 -6.42 -11.08
N MET A 168 -4.78 -5.78 -12.20
CA MET A 168 -5.69 -5.63 -13.34
C MET A 168 -6.08 -6.97 -13.96
N ALA A 169 -5.13 -7.88 -14.14
CA ALA A 169 -5.39 -9.24 -14.63
C ALA A 169 -6.31 -10.04 -13.70
N SER A 170 -6.35 -9.68 -12.41
CA SER A 170 -7.28 -10.25 -11.41
C SER A 170 -8.66 -9.59 -11.42
N GLY A 171 -8.91 -8.64 -12.32
CA GLY A 171 -10.19 -7.93 -12.47
C GLY A 171 -10.33 -6.68 -11.59
N LEU A 172 -9.28 -6.26 -10.88
CA LEU A 172 -9.27 -4.99 -10.18
C LEU A 172 -9.03 -3.84 -11.15
N LYS A 173 -9.52 -2.65 -10.80
CA LYS A 173 -9.39 -1.43 -11.62
C LYS A 173 -8.57 -0.40 -10.86
N PHE A 174 -7.89 0.49 -11.58
CA PHE A 174 -7.36 1.70 -10.99
C PHE A 174 -8.48 2.61 -10.53
N THR A 175 -8.29 3.24 -9.36
CA THR A 175 -9.15 4.34 -8.93
C THR A 175 -8.68 5.65 -9.56
N THR A 176 -9.64 6.51 -9.90
CA THR A 176 -9.37 7.87 -10.41
C THR A 176 -9.35 8.92 -9.29
N HIS A 177 -9.47 8.51 -8.05
CA HIS A 177 -9.58 9.39 -6.88
C HIS A 177 -8.38 10.35 -6.72
N HIS A 178 -7.20 9.96 -7.18
CA HIS A 178 -5.97 10.73 -7.02
C HIS A 178 -5.56 11.53 -8.27
N ASP A 179 -6.30 11.43 -9.36
CA ASP A 179 -5.98 12.13 -10.63
C ASP A 179 -6.06 13.66 -10.48
N GLU A 180 -6.87 14.14 -9.55
CA GLU A 180 -7.03 15.58 -9.28
C GLU A 180 -5.88 16.17 -8.43
N LEU A 181 -5.10 15.33 -7.73
CA LEU A 181 -4.03 15.75 -6.82
C LEU A 181 -2.63 15.77 -7.45
N THR A 182 -2.49 15.15 -8.60
CA THR A 182 -1.21 15.08 -9.31
C THR A 182 -1.36 15.74 -10.66
N ASN A 183 -0.68 16.88 -10.89
CA ASN A 183 -0.56 17.53 -12.20
C ASN A 183 0.28 16.71 -13.20
N THR A 184 0.46 15.43 -12.97
CA THR A 184 1.19 14.50 -13.83
C THR A 184 0.23 13.43 -14.32
N GLU A 185 0.12 13.30 -15.65
CA GLU A 185 -0.57 12.19 -16.28
C GLU A 185 -0.11 10.87 -15.62
N PRO A 186 -1.02 10.07 -15.04
CA PRO A 186 -0.63 8.81 -14.44
C PRO A 186 -0.09 7.89 -15.54
N VAL A 187 1.18 7.59 -15.51
CA VAL A 187 1.72 6.52 -16.34
C VAL A 187 1.10 5.23 -15.81
N SER A 188 0.06 4.75 -16.49
CA SER A 188 -0.63 3.48 -16.17
C SER A 188 -1.13 3.33 -14.73
N GLY A 189 -1.70 4.37 -14.11
CA GLY A 189 -2.34 4.29 -12.78
C GLY A 189 -1.38 4.23 -11.60
N ILE A 190 -0.10 4.56 -11.79
CA ILE A 190 0.88 4.67 -10.72
C ILE A 190 1.06 6.15 -10.39
N CYS A 191 0.77 6.52 -9.14
CA CYS A 191 0.98 7.87 -8.64
C CYS A 191 2.44 8.04 -8.18
N THR A 192 3.08 9.14 -8.58
CA THR A 192 4.43 9.46 -8.14
C THR A 192 4.40 10.69 -7.25
N GLY A 193 4.85 10.55 -5.98
CA GLY A 193 4.89 11.62 -4.99
C GLY A 193 6.29 12.22 -4.83
N ARG A 194 6.37 13.56 -4.61
CA ARG A 194 7.62 14.28 -4.29
C ARG A 194 7.94 14.23 -2.81
#